data_5a31419732b6687779b0dd77dc8545f7
#
_entry.id   5a31419732b6687779b0dd77dc8545f7
#
_cell.length_a   1.000
_cell.length_b   1.000
_cell.length_c   1.000
_cell.angle_alpha   90.00
_cell.angle_beta   90.00
_cell.angle_gamma   90.00
#
_symmetry.space_group_name_H-M   'P 1'
#
loop_
_entity.id
_entity.type
_entity.pdbx_description
1 polymer ?
#
loop_
_entity_poly.entity_id
_entity_poly.type
_entity_poly.pdbx_seq_one_letter_code
_entity_poly.pdbx_strand_id
1 'polypeptide(L)'
;YGIRSIIEAIDASKEISKVYLIKSASTSSLFRSLINQLEKNNIKFSFVPKEKFNKYKNKNHQGAVAILSPVSLITLEDLISNTYNEKENLTYLLLDGITDTRNFGAIIRTSLAANVSGIIISQNNSAPINSDVVKTSAGAVFKIPIARVNNLKDAIIHLNSLSVSIFSLSEKATNT
;
A
#
# COMPACT_ATOMS: atom_id res chain seq x y z
N TYR A 1 2.39 -6.91 -17.15
CA TYR A 1 3.56 -7.78 -17.34
C TYR A 1 4.47 -7.24 -18.45
N GLY A 2 5.77 -7.59 -18.37
CA GLY A 2 6.83 -7.09 -19.25
C GLY A 2 7.55 -5.88 -18.67
N ILE A 3 8.87 -5.82 -18.89
CA ILE A 3 9.75 -4.83 -18.26
C ILE A 3 9.34 -3.41 -18.65
N ARG A 4 9.17 -3.13 -19.95
CA ARG A 4 8.79 -1.79 -20.43
C ARG A 4 7.47 -1.32 -19.87
N SER A 5 6.44 -2.18 -19.89
CA SER A 5 5.11 -1.82 -19.35
C SER A 5 5.15 -1.53 -17.84
N ILE A 6 6.07 -2.15 -17.09
CA ILE A 6 6.23 -1.85 -15.67
C ILE A 6 6.93 -0.51 -15.48
N ILE A 7 7.97 -0.21 -16.27
CA ILE A 7 8.63 1.09 -16.27
C ILE A 7 7.63 2.21 -16.61
N GLU A 8 6.85 2.04 -17.68
CA GLU A 8 5.80 3.00 -18.07
C GLU A 8 4.75 3.19 -16.96
N ALA A 9 4.39 2.10 -16.24
CA ALA A 9 3.46 2.22 -15.12
C ALA A 9 4.04 3.02 -13.95
N ILE A 10 5.35 2.88 -13.68
CA ILE A 10 6.06 3.69 -12.68
C ILE A 10 6.09 5.15 -13.10
N ASP A 11 6.49 5.43 -14.35
CA ASP A 11 6.59 6.79 -14.90
C ASP A 11 5.21 7.48 -14.94
N ALA A 12 4.14 6.70 -15.15
CA ALA A 12 2.76 7.17 -15.08
C ALA A 12 2.19 7.21 -13.64
N SER A 13 3.03 7.09 -12.62
CA SER A 13 2.64 7.13 -11.19
C SER A 13 1.51 6.15 -10.82
N LYS A 14 1.45 4.99 -11.51
CA LYS A 14 0.48 3.96 -11.15
C LYS A 14 0.87 3.28 -9.84
N GLU A 15 -0.10 3.11 -8.97
CA GLU A 15 0.13 2.43 -7.69
C GLU A 15 0.43 0.94 -7.92
N ILE A 16 1.68 0.54 -7.64
CA ILE A 16 2.15 -0.83 -7.80
C ILE A 16 2.26 -1.47 -6.41
N SER A 17 1.42 -2.48 -6.17
CA SER A 17 1.43 -3.23 -4.90
C SER A 17 2.69 -4.07 -4.72
N LYS A 18 3.14 -4.73 -5.80
CA LYS A 18 4.31 -5.62 -5.79
C LYS A 18 4.77 -5.98 -7.19
N VAL A 19 6.08 -6.20 -7.33
CA VAL A 19 6.68 -6.73 -8.57
C VAL A 19 7.33 -8.08 -8.31
N TYR A 20 7.06 -9.04 -9.19
CA TYR A 20 7.73 -10.34 -9.22
C TYR A 20 8.74 -10.37 -10.37
N LEU A 21 9.95 -10.84 -10.08
CA LEU A 21 11.06 -10.90 -11.02
C LEU A 21 11.61 -12.32 -11.07
N ILE A 22 12.02 -12.78 -12.26
CA ILE A 22 12.77 -14.04 -12.42
C ILE A 22 14.25 -13.74 -12.38
N LYS A 23 14.99 -14.38 -11.48
CA LYS A 23 16.44 -14.14 -11.29
C LYS A 23 17.25 -14.38 -12.56
N SER A 24 16.90 -15.38 -13.37
CA SER A 24 17.59 -15.69 -14.64
C SER A 24 17.42 -14.63 -15.73
N ALA A 25 16.50 -13.68 -15.59
CA ALA A 25 16.31 -12.58 -16.54
C ALA A 25 17.18 -11.35 -16.27
N SER A 26 18.02 -11.38 -15.23
CA SER A 26 18.78 -10.23 -14.68
C SER A 26 19.94 -9.73 -15.54
N THR A 27 20.23 -10.33 -16.70
CA THR A 27 21.41 -10.00 -17.51
C THR A 27 21.24 -8.79 -18.43
N SER A 28 20.00 -8.39 -18.77
CA SER A 28 19.77 -7.28 -19.69
C SER A 28 19.89 -5.90 -19.02
N SER A 29 20.35 -4.90 -19.78
CA SER A 29 20.43 -3.51 -19.32
C SER A 29 19.05 -2.97 -18.92
N LEU A 30 18.01 -3.35 -19.66
CA LEU A 30 16.64 -2.95 -19.39
C LEU A 30 16.13 -3.53 -18.03
N PHE A 31 16.52 -4.75 -17.69
CA PHE A 31 16.18 -5.36 -16.40
C PHE A 31 16.85 -4.63 -15.22
N ARG A 32 18.11 -4.22 -15.39
CA ARG A 32 18.83 -3.43 -14.38
C ARG A 32 18.18 -2.04 -14.21
N SER A 33 17.77 -1.40 -15.31
CA SER A 33 17.03 -0.15 -15.26
C SER A 33 15.73 -0.29 -14.48
N LEU A 34 14.98 -1.37 -14.68
CA LEU A 34 13.76 -1.64 -13.91
C LEU A 34 14.06 -1.76 -12.41
N ILE A 35 15.10 -2.53 -12.01
CA ILE A 35 15.46 -2.68 -10.60
C ILE A 35 15.79 -1.31 -9.98
N ASN A 36 16.61 -0.51 -10.63
CA ASN A 36 16.97 0.83 -10.16
C ASN A 36 15.73 1.73 -9.97
N GLN A 37 14.77 1.65 -10.89
CA GLN A 37 13.51 2.40 -10.75
C GLN A 37 12.64 1.88 -9.60
N LEU A 38 12.57 0.57 -9.40
CA LEU A 38 11.83 -0.02 -8.29
C LEU A 38 12.41 0.42 -6.93
N GLU A 39 13.74 0.42 -6.80
CA GLU A 39 14.45 0.87 -5.61
C GLU A 39 14.27 2.38 -5.37
N LYS A 40 14.47 3.20 -6.41
CA LYS A 40 14.29 4.66 -6.33
C LYS A 40 12.89 5.07 -5.88
N ASN A 41 11.87 4.34 -6.33
CA ASN A 41 10.46 4.61 -6.00
C ASN A 41 9.95 3.79 -4.80
N ASN A 42 10.83 3.09 -4.06
CA ASN A 42 10.49 2.25 -2.92
C ASN A 42 9.39 1.20 -3.22
N ILE A 43 9.36 0.68 -4.46
CA ILE A 43 8.38 -0.33 -4.87
C ILE A 43 8.85 -1.71 -4.45
N LYS A 44 8.04 -2.43 -3.68
CA LYS A 44 8.36 -3.78 -3.20
C LYS A 44 8.49 -4.75 -4.37
N PHE A 45 9.60 -5.48 -4.45
CA PHE A 45 9.78 -6.56 -5.41
C PHE A 45 10.37 -7.82 -4.77
N SER A 46 10.20 -8.95 -5.45
CA SER A 46 10.76 -10.23 -5.00
C SER A 46 11.19 -11.06 -6.19
N PHE A 47 12.36 -11.69 -6.06
CA PHE A 47 12.78 -12.73 -6.99
C PHE A 47 12.02 -14.01 -6.70
N VAL A 48 11.47 -14.63 -7.75
CA VAL A 48 10.67 -15.84 -7.64
C VAL A 48 11.12 -16.87 -8.67
N PRO A 49 10.89 -18.18 -8.41
CA PRO A 49 11.14 -19.25 -9.37
C PRO A 49 10.27 -19.07 -10.62
N LYS A 50 10.79 -19.58 -11.77
CA LYS A 50 10.12 -19.48 -13.10
C LYS A 50 8.72 -20.09 -13.10
N GLU A 51 8.48 -21.09 -12.28
CA GLU A 51 7.21 -21.81 -12.13
C GLU A 51 6.06 -20.88 -11.68
N LYS A 52 6.35 -19.86 -10.90
CA LYS A 52 5.35 -18.83 -10.53
C LYS A 52 4.83 -18.02 -11.72
N PHE A 53 5.54 -18.04 -12.84
CA PHE A 53 5.15 -17.36 -14.07
C PHE A 53 4.35 -18.27 -15.03
N ASN A 54 4.06 -19.53 -14.68
CA ASN A 54 3.32 -20.44 -15.53
C ASN A 54 1.95 -19.91 -15.95
N LYS A 55 1.27 -19.15 -15.09
CA LYS A 55 0.01 -18.48 -15.43
C LYS A 55 0.15 -17.37 -16.49
N TYR A 56 1.36 -16.95 -16.79
CA TYR A 56 1.70 -15.96 -17.81
C TYR A 56 2.46 -16.58 -18.99
N LYS A 57 2.53 -17.92 -19.10
CA LYS A 57 3.36 -18.64 -20.09
C LYS A 57 3.13 -18.17 -21.54
N ASN A 58 1.90 -17.78 -21.87
CA ASN A 58 1.54 -17.30 -23.20
C ASN A 58 1.64 -15.77 -23.35
N LYS A 59 2.31 -15.09 -22.40
CA LYS A 59 2.45 -13.64 -22.38
C LYS A 59 3.93 -13.26 -22.45
N ASN A 60 4.25 -12.16 -23.14
CA ASN A 60 5.61 -11.65 -23.22
C ASN A 60 5.98 -10.90 -21.92
N HIS A 61 6.15 -11.67 -20.84
CA HIS A 61 6.43 -11.10 -19.52
C HIS A 61 7.90 -10.73 -19.29
N GLN A 62 8.83 -11.16 -20.15
CA GLN A 62 10.27 -10.82 -20.07
C GLN A 62 10.89 -11.03 -18.65
N GLY A 63 10.36 -11.95 -17.87
CA GLY A 63 10.80 -12.22 -16.50
C GLY A 63 10.31 -11.22 -15.44
N ALA A 64 9.36 -10.33 -15.77
CA ALA A 64 8.82 -9.34 -14.86
C ALA A 64 7.29 -9.26 -14.92
N VAL A 65 6.64 -9.26 -13.74
CA VAL A 65 5.19 -9.08 -13.57
C VAL A 65 4.93 -8.16 -12.40
N ALA A 66 4.14 -7.11 -12.60
CA ALA A 66 3.67 -6.21 -11.56
C ALA A 66 2.20 -6.49 -11.21
N ILE A 67 1.87 -6.33 -9.95
CA ILE A 67 0.51 -6.28 -9.44
C ILE A 67 0.21 -4.82 -9.12
N LEU A 68 -0.76 -4.25 -9.82
CA LEU A 68 -1.23 -2.90 -9.54
C LEU A 68 -2.16 -2.91 -8.33
N SER A 69 -2.12 -1.84 -7.55
CA SER A 69 -3.12 -1.59 -6.51
C SER A 69 -4.47 -1.26 -7.15
N PRO A 70 -5.58 -1.78 -6.63
CA PRO A 70 -6.91 -1.43 -7.10
C PRO A 70 -7.33 -0.02 -6.68
N VAL A 71 -6.61 0.60 -5.73
CA VAL A 71 -6.85 1.95 -5.23
C VAL A 71 -5.57 2.78 -5.25
N SER A 72 -5.72 4.09 -5.42
CA SER A 72 -4.62 5.04 -5.25
C SER A 72 -4.46 5.36 -3.77
N LEU A 73 -3.23 5.40 -3.30
CA LEU A 73 -2.88 5.87 -1.97
C LEU A 73 -2.52 7.35 -2.05
N ILE A 74 -2.85 8.07 -1.00
CA ILE A 74 -2.62 9.52 -0.90
C ILE A 74 -1.53 9.82 0.13
N THR A 75 -1.06 11.06 0.16
CA THR A 75 -0.17 11.54 1.21
C THR A 75 -0.92 11.80 2.51
N LEU A 76 -0.22 11.97 3.63
CA LEU A 76 -0.85 12.33 4.90
C LEU A 76 -1.48 13.72 4.83
N GLU A 77 -0.80 14.65 4.18
CA GLU A 77 -1.23 16.02 3.96
C GLU A 77 -2.53 16.07 3.14
N ASP A 78 -2.60 15.28 2.05
CA ASP A 78 -3.82 15.17 1.24
C ASP A 78 -4.97 14.55 2.04
N LEU A 79 -4.68 13.51 2.86
CA LEU A 79 -5.68 12.89 3.71
C LEU A 79 -6.30 13.92 4.66
N ILE A 80 -5.44 14.67 5.37
CA ILE A 80 -5.88 15.70 6.32
C ILE A 80 -6.68 16.80 5.59
N SER A 81 -6.13 17.34 4.50
CA SER A 81 -6.77 18.43 3.74
C SER A 81 -8.13 18.04 3.19
N ASN A 82 -8.27 16.81 2.67
CA ASN A 82 -9.51 16.33 2.08
C ASN A 82 -10.58 16.05 3.14
N THR A 83 -10.18 15.68 4.36
CA THR A 83 -11.15 15.31 5.41
C THR A 83 -11.50 16.46 6.35
N TYR A 84 -10.60 17.45 6.51
CA TYR A 84 -10.76 18.57 7.47
C TYR A 84 -12.02 19.40 7.22
N ASN A 85 -12.39 19.57 5.96
CA ASN A 85 -13.57 20.38 5.58
C ASN A 85 -14.88 19.60 5.53
N GLU A 86 -14.83 18.27 5.65
CA GLU A 86 -16.00 17.40 5.42
C GLU A 86 -16.64 16.89 6.70
N LYS A 87 -15.96 16.93 7.86
CA LYS A 87 -16.44 16.32 9.10
C LYS A 87 -16.12 17.17 10.32
N GLU A 88 -17.10 17.29 11.21
CA GLU A 88 -16.93 17.96 12.51
C GLU A 88 -16.03 17.18 13.47
N ASN A 89 -16.05 15.85 13.41
CA ASN A 89 -15.23 14.95 14.23
C ASN A 89 -14.38 14.04 13.35
N LEU A 90 -13.07 14.28 13.33
CA LEU A 90 -12.12 13.50 12.56
C LEU A 90 -11.55 12.38 13.42
N THR A 91 -11.60 11.17 12.88
CA THR A 91 -10.93 10.00 13.48
C THR A 91 -10.06 9.34 12.42
N TYR A 92 -8.77 9.21 12.69
CA TYR A 92 -7.83 8.49 11.84
C TYR A 92 -7.38 7.22 12.52
N LEU A 93 -7.24 6.15 11.74
CA LEU A 93 -6.73 4.88 12.22
C LEU A 93 -5.31 4.65 11.67
N LEU A 94 -4.31 4.63 12.56
CA LEU A 94 -2.93 4.29 12.22
C LEU A 94 -2.74 2.79 12.41
N LEU A 95 -2.27 2.10 11.36
CA LEU A 95 -2.05 0.66 11.39
C LEU A 95 -0.55 0.35 11.36
N ASP A 96 -0.04 -0.18 12.47
CA ASP A 96 1.34 -0.62 12.60
C ASP A 96 1.43 -2.14 12.45
N GLY A 97 2.27 -2.60 11.52
CA GLY A 97 2.59 -4.02 11.37
C GLY A 97 1.45 -4.92 10.86
N ILE A 98 0.37 -4.38 10.32
CA ILE A 98 -0.72 -5.17 9.73
C ILE A 98 -0.29 -5.69 8.36
N THR A 99 0.26 -6.89 8.30
CA THR A 99 0.82 -7.49 7.07
C THR A 99 -0.08 -8.53 6.41
N ASP A 100 -1.07 -9.04 7.12
CA ASP A 100 -2.06 -9.97 6.58
C ASP A 100 -3.18 -9.25 5.84
N THR A 101 -3.44 -9.64 4.59
CA THR A 101 -4.43 -8.99 3.70
C THR A 101 -5.87 -9.18 4.17
N ARG A 102 -6.18 -10.29 4.86
CA ARG A 102 -7.54 -10.56 5.36
C ARG A 102 -7.84 -9.70 6.58
N ASN A 103 -6.89 -9.62 7.51
CA ASN A 103 -6.99 -8.73 8.66
C ASN A 103 -7.10 -7.27 8.23
N PHE A 104 -6.25 -6.85 7.28
CA PHE A 104 -6.30 -5.49 6.75
C PHE A 104 -7.66 -5.19 6.10
N GLY A 105 -8.20 -6.08 5.27
CA GLY A 105 -9.51 -5.91 4.66
C GLY A 105 -10.64 -5.87 5.70
N ALA A 106 -10.60 -6.70 6.75
CA ALA A 106 -11.58 -6.68 7.83
C ALA A 106 -11.54 -5.35 8.62
N ILE A 107 -10.33 -4.86 8.91
CA ILE A 107 -10.14 -3.56 9.57
C ILE A 107 -10.73 -2.43 8.70
N ILE A 108 -10.42 -2.38 7.40
CA ILE A 108 -10.96 -1.38 6.48
C ILE A 108 -12.51 -1.39 6.50
N ARG A 109 -13.12 -2.58 6.46
CA ARG A 109 -14.58 -2.71 6.50
C ARG A 109 -15.18 -2.15 7.79
N THR A 110 -14.59 -2.50 8.91
CA THR A 110 -15.02 -2.02 10.22
C THR A 110 -14.81 -0.51 10.37
N SER A 111 -13.67 0.00 9.89
CA SER A 111 -13.35 1.44 9.89
C SER A 111 -14.38 2.25 9.11
N LEU A 112 -14.79 1.78 7.92
CA LEU A 112 -15.84 2.45 7.15
C LEU A 112 -17.18 2.44 7.90
N ALA A 113 -17.56 1.31 8.51
CA ALA A 113 -18.79 1.19 9.29
C ALA A 113 -18.78 2.07 10.54
N ALA A 114 -17.62 2.27 11.16
CA ALA A 114 -17.41 3.16 12.31
C ALA A 114 -17.21 4.63 11.91
N ASN A 115 -17.41 4.99 10.64
CA ASN A 115 -17.23 6.34 10.12
C ASN A 115 -15.83 6.93 10.34
N VAL A 116 -14.79 6.10 10.36
CA VAL A 116 -13.40 6.55 10.40
C VAL A 116 -13.11 7.43 9.19
N SER A 117 -12.43 8.56 9.40
CA SER A 117 -12.17 9.57 8.36
C SER A 117 -11.09 9.14 7.39
N GLY A 118 -10.14 8.31 7.83
CA GLY A 118 -9.10 7.75 6.97
C GLY A 118 -8.18 6.78 7.70
N ILE A 119 -7.46 5.99 6.92
CA ILE A 119 -6.50 5.00 7.42
C ILE A 119 -5.10 5.44 7.02
N ILE A 120 -4.15 5.32 7.95
CA ILE A 120 -2.73 5.65 7.73
C ILE A 120 -1.92 4.37 7.89
N ILE A 121 -1.14 4.04 6.86
CA ILE A 121 -0.28 2.85 6.84
C ILE A 121 1.18 3.23 6.55
N SER A 122 2.12 2.43 7.03
CA SER A 122 3.52 2.61 6.69
C SER A 122 3.86 2.07 5.30
N GLN A 123 4.87 2.65 4.65
CA GLN A 123 5.44 2.16 3.40
C GLN A 123 5.97 0.73 3.55
N ASN A 124 6.62 0.47 4.67
CA ASN A 124 7.15 -0.83 5.03
C ASN A 124 6.23 -1.52 6.06
N ASN A 125 6.27 -2.84 6.12
CA ASN A 125 5.55 -3.62 7.13
C ASN A 125 4.01 -3.44 7.11
N SER A 126 3.43 -3.20 5.93
CA SER A 126 1.98 -3.14 5.70
C SER A 126 1.55 -4.13 4.63
N ALA A 127 0.33 -4.63 4.73
CA ALA A 127 -0.26 -5.52 3.75
C ALA A 127 -0.34 -4.83 2.38
N PRO A 128 -0.07 -5.54 1.27
CA PRO A 128 -0.33 -5.01 -0.06
C PRO A 128 -1.84 -4.90 -0.31
N ILE A 129 -2.26 -3.81 -0.93
CA ILE A 129 -3.65 -3.67 -1.36
C ILE A 129 -3.81 -4.41 -2.69
N ASN A 130 -4.57 -5.48 -2.66
CA ASN A 130 -4.79 -6.38 -3.79
C ASN A 130 -6.25 -6.86 -3.84
N SER A 131 -6.57 -7.79 -4.74
CA SER A 131 -7.91 -8.38 -4.86
C SER A 131 -8.44 -9.04 -3.58
N ASP A 132 -7.55 -9.57 -2.73
CA ASP A 132 -7.96 -10.20 -1.47
C ASP A 132 -8.45 -9.14 -0.48
N VAL A 133 -7.76 -7.98 -0.41
CA VAL A 133 -8.22 -6.83 0.40
C VAL A 133 -9.55 -6.30 -0.12
N VAL A 134 -9.74 -6.18 -1.44
CA VAL A 134 -11.03 -5.77 -2.03
C VAL A 134 -12.15 -6.71 -1.57
N LYS A 135 -11.91 -8.02 -1.67
CA LYS A 135 -12.89 -9.05 -1.29
C LYS A 135 -13.19 -9.03 0.21
N THR A 136 -12.17 -9.02 1.06
CA THR A 136 -12.32 -9.11 2.51
C THR A 136 -12.86 -7.81 3.13
N SER A 137 -12.59 -6.66 2.51
CA SER A 137 -13.22 -5.40 2.88
C SER A 137 -14.65 -5.23 2.35
N ALA A 138 -15.17 -6.20 1.58
CA ALA A 138 -16.45 -6.07 0.86
C ALA A 138 -16.57 -4.77 0.05
N GLY A 139 -15.46 -4.33 -0.56
CA GLY A 139 -15.37 -3.11 -1.36
C GLY A 139 -15.22 -1.81 -0.56
N ALA A 140 -15.18 -1.87 0.77
CA ALA A 140 -14.96 -0.68 1.62
C ALA A 140 -13.65 0.06 1.29
N VAL A 141 -12.65 -0.67 0.78
CA VAL A 141 -11.36 -0.10 0.36
C VAL A 141 -11.47 0.97 -0.73
N PHE A 142 -12.57 1.01 -1.49
CA PHE A 142 -12.82 2.04 -2.50
C PHE A 142 -13.48 3.30 -1.94
N LYS A 143 -13.93 3.26 -0.68
CA LYS A 143 -14.75 4.31 -0.07
C LYS A 143 -14.05 5.08 1.05
N ILE A 144 -13.04 4.48 1.68
CA ILE A 144 -12.27 5.12 2.75
C ILE A 144 -10.90 5.54 2.21
N PRO A 145 -10.47 6.79 2.40
CA PRO A 145 -9.14 7.22 1.97
C PRO A 145 -8.05 6.55 2.80
N ILE A 146 -6.97 6.13 2.12
CA ILE A 146 -5.84 5.47 2.75
C ILE A 146 -4.58 6.27 2.42
N ALA A 147 -3.94 6.83 3.44
CA ALA A 147 -2.65 7.50 3.31
C ALA A 147 -1.49 6.52 3.55
N ARG A 148 -0.42 6.69 2.78
CA ARG A 148 0.83 5.96 2.99
C ARG A 148 1.93 6.91 3.42
N VAL A 149 2.59 6.58 4.53
CA VAL A 149 3.71 7.33 5.09
C VAL A 149 4.98 6.49 5.12
N ASN A 150 6.13 7.13 5.09
CA ASN A 150 7.41 6.41 5.21
C ASN A 150 7.58 5.82 6.62
N ASN A 151 7.17 6.59 7.64
CA ASN A 151 7.31 6.22 9.05
C ASN A 151 6.06 6.69 9.82
N LEU A 152 5.44 5.79 10.59
CA LEU A 152 4.28 6.13 11.43
C LEU A 152 4.62 7.10 12.56
N LYS A 153 5.86 7.09 13.08
CA LYS A 153 6.29 8.06 14.12
C LYS A 153 6.23 9.49 13.59
N ASP A 154 6.65 9.73 12.35
CA ASP A 154 6.61 11.05 11.74
C ASP A 154 5.15 11.51 11.55
N ALA A 155 4.28 10.58 11.16
CA ALA A 155 2.84 10.85 11.06
C ALA A 155 2.22 11.22 12.43
N ILE A 156 2.59 10.52 13.50
CA ILE A 156 2.16 10.82 14.87
C ILE A 156 2.63 12.22 15.30
N ILE A 157 3.89 12.56 15.07
CA ILE A 157 4.44 13.88 15.38
C ILE A 157 3.68 14.97 14.62
N HIS A 158 3.41 14.74 13.32
CA HIS A 158 2.68 15.70 12.51
C HIS A 158 1.23 15.89 13.00
N LEU A 159 0.50 14.80 13.29
CA LEU A 159 -0.86 14.87 13.83
C LEU A 159 -0.91 15.56 15.20
N ASN A 160 0.07 15.28 16.08
CA ASN A 160 0.19 15.98 17.36
C ASN A 160 0.41 17.48 17.18
N SER A 161 1.19 17.91 16.19
CA SER A 161 1.39 19.34 15.90
C SER A 161 0.11 20.06 15.46
N LEU A 162 -0.87 19.30 14.96
CA LEU A 162 -2.21 19.76 14.61
C LEU A 162 -3.22 19.62 15.77
N SER A 163 -2.75 19.36 16.98
CA SER A 163 -3.59 19.15 18.17
C SER A 163 -4.55 17.96 18.08
N VAL A 164 -4.23 16.96 17.25
CA VAL A 164 -4.99 15.71 17.19
C VAL A 164 -4.59 14.82 18.36
N SER A 165 -5.55 14.41 19.19
CA SER A 165 -5.31 13.48 20.29
C SER A 165 -4.94 12.09 19.79
N ILE A 166 -3.87 11.50 20.31
CA ILE A 166 -3.39 10.18 19.91
C ILE A 166 -3.66 9.16 21.02
N PHE A 167 -4.31 8.07 20.66
CA PHE A 167 -4.57 6.93 21.55
C PHE A 167 -3.91 5.69 20.95
N SER A 168 -3.28 4.85 21.78
CA SER A 168 -2.71 3.58 21.34
C SER A 168 -3.49 2.41 21.92
N LEU A 169 -3.79 1.43 21.07
CA LEU A 169 -4.36 0.15 21.48
C LEU A 169 -3.22 -0.87 21.61
N SER A 170 -3.02 -1.40 22.80
CA SER A 170 -1.99 -2.39 23.09
C SER A 170 -2.52 -3.41 24.13
N GLU A 171 -2.18 -4.67 23.95
CA GLU A 171 -2.46 -5.72 24.93
C GLU A 171 -1.79 -5.47 26.29
N LYS A 172 -0.75 -4.61 26.32
CA LYS A 172 -0.02 -4.23 27.53
C LYS A 172 -0.50 -2.92 28.14
N ALA A 173 -1.56 -2.33 27.60
CA ALA A 173 -2.11 -1.09 28.13
C ALA A 173 -2.74 -1.36 29.52
N THR A 174 -2.38 -0.51 30.49
CA THR A 174 -2.91 -0.59 31.87
C THR A 174 -4.12 0.32 32.09
N ASN A 175 -4.37 1.25 31.15
CA ASN A 175 -5.52 2.16 31.18
C ASN A 175 -6.49 1.78 30.07
N THR A 176 -7.73 1.54 30.44
CA THR A 176 -8.88 1.34 29.54
C THR A 176 -9.72 2.60 29.47
#